data_24d7ddcb2b80abb6bf07b7e403ff5516
#
_entry.id   24d7ddcb2b80abb6bf07b7e403ff5516
#
_cell.length_a   1.000
_cell.length_b   1.000
_cell.length_c   1.000
_cell.angle_alpha   90.00
_cell.angle_beta   90.00
_cell.angle_gamma   90.00
#
_symmetry.space_group_name_H-M   'P 1'
#
loop_
_entity.id
_entity.type
_entity.pdbx_description
1 polymer ?
#
loop_
_entity_poly.entity_id
_entity_poly.type
_entity_poly.pdbx_seq_one_letter_code
_entity_poly.pdbx_strand_id
1 'polypeptide(L)'
;MAQAARKRSEDDAKASSESFHGSFCWNELMTRDIEGAKRFYRDAIGWAFEPMKMDWGTYWLAKAGGKNVGGLFELKGPEFDGVPESWMSYLAVDDVDKRVAKAVKAGAKLMKPIFDVPGVGRIAILMQPGGAGVGWMTPKPN
;
A
#
# COMPACT_ATOMS: atom_id res chain seq x y z
N MET A 1 5.41 21.97 -32.27
CA MET A 1 6.35 21.05 -31.62
C MET A 1 6.03 20.90 -30.12
N ALA A 2 5.92 21.97 -29.33
CA ALA A 2 5.58 21.92 -27.91
C ALA A 2 4.20 21.31 -27.59
N GLN A 3 3.19 21.58 -28.39
CA GLN A 3 1.85 21.03 -28.23
C GLN A 3 1.78 19.51 -28.48
N ALA A 4 2.52 19.01 -29.48
CA ALA A 4 2.56 17.57 -29.77
C ALA A 4 3.29 16.79 -28.68
N ALA A 5 4.38 17.36 -28.11
CA ALA A 5 5.10 16.76 -26.99
C ALA A 5 4.27 16.75 -25.70
N ARG A 6 3.50 17.83 -25.45
CA ARG A 6 2.62 17.95 -24.28
C ARG A 6 1.46 16.95 -24.37
N LYS A 7 0.85 16.78 -25.53
CA LYS A 7 -0.22 15.83 -25.77
C LYS A 7 0.26 14.38 -25.60
N ARG A 8 1.44 14.03 -26.09
CA ARG A 8 2.05 12.70 -25.88
C ARG A 8 2.27 12.42 -24.41
N SER A 9 2.81 13.39 -23.67
CA SER A 9 3.05 13.26 -22.23
C SER A 9 1.74 13.04 -21.45
N GLU A 10 0.67 13.72 -21.81
CA GLU A 10 -0.66 13.55 -21.20
C GLU A 10 -1.28 12.20 -21.56
N ASP A 11 -1.16 11.78 -22.82
CA ASP A 11 -1.65 10.48 -23.28
C ASP A 11 -0.86 9.32 -22.65
N ASP A 12 0.45 9.46 -22.52
CA ASP A 12 1.30 8.47 -21.86
C ASP A 12 0.99 8.37 -20.36
N ALA A 13 0.77 9.50 -19.68
CA ALA A 13 0.38 9.53 -18.29
C ALA A 13 -1.00 8.88 -18.07
N LYS A 14 -1.95 9.15 -18.97
CA LYS A 14 -3.28 8.55 -18.94
C LYS A 14 -3.23 7.04 -19.19
N ALA A 15 -2.50 6.61 -20.21
CA ALA A 15 -2.29 5.19 -20.52
C ALA A 15 -1.61 4.47 -19.35
N SER A 16 -0.60 5.10 -18.71
CA SER A 16 0.07 4.57 -17.52
C SER A 16 -0.89 4.43 -16.34
N SER A 17 -1.72 5.44 -16.05
CA SER A 17 -2.70 5.39 -14.95
C SER A 17 -3.80 4.35 -15.20
N GLU A 18 -4.24 4.18 -16.46
CA GLU A 18 -5.22 3.17 -16.82
C GLU A 18 -4.63 1.75 -16.73
N SER A 19 -3.34 1.57 -17.07
CA SER A 19 -2.68 0.27 -17.09
C SER A 19 -2.46 -0.34 -15.71
N PHE A 20 -2.35 0.45 -14.65
CA PHE A 20 -2.13 -0.07 -13.31
C PHE A 20 -3.41 -0.22 -12.48
N HIS A 21 -4.54 0.34 -12.91
CA HIS A 21 -5.79 0.25 -12.16
C HIS A 21 -6.22 -1.21 -11.96
N GLY A 22 -6.44 -1.58 -10.69
CA GLY A 22 -6.81 -2.94 -10.32
C GLY A 22 -5.64 -3.92 -10.17
N SER A 23 -4.40 -3.45 -10.33
CA SER A 23 -3.20 -4.28 -10.16
C SER A 23 -2.74 -4.31 -8.72
N PHE A 24 -2.19 -5.44 -8.27
CA PHE A 24 -1.47 -5.47 -7.00
C PHE A 24 -0.20 -4.64 -7.11
N CYS A 25 0.00 -3.73 -6.16
CA CYS A 25 1.13 -2.79 -6.21
C CYS A 25 2.04 -2.88 -4.99
N TRP A 26 1.58 -3.44 -3.88
CA TRP A 26 2.36 -3.53 -2.64
C TRP A 26 1.87 -4.65 -1.76
N ASN A 27 2.76 -5.15 -0.89
CA ASN A 27 2.42 -6.11 0.16
C ASN A 27 3.04 -5.63 1.47
N GLU A 28 2.29 -5.75 2.54
CA GLU A 28 2.70 -5.26 3.84
C GLU A 28 2.44 -6.31 4.90
N LEU A 29 3.48 -6.65 5.66
CA LEU A 29 3.32 -7.46 6.85
C LEU A 29 2.97 -6.56 8.03
N MET A 30 1.86 -6.84 8.67
CA MET A 30 1.48 -6.22 9.93
C MET A 30 1.88 -7.17 11.06
N THR A 31 2.78 -6.73 11.92
CA THR A 31 3.32 -7.57 13.00
C THR A 31 3.61 -6.74 14.26
N ARG A 32 3.52 -7.38 15.42
CA ARG A 32 3.93 -6.80 16.71
C ARG A 32 5.41 -7.00 16.99
N ASP A 33 6.06 -7.92 16.27
CA ASP A 33 7.48 -8.25 16.44
C ASP A 33 8.27 -7.98 15.16
N ILE A 34 8.61 -6.72 14.96
CA ILE A 34 9.39 -6.28 13.79
C ILE A 34 10.75 -6.98 13.74
N GLU A 35 11.47 -7.04 14.86
CA GLU A 35 12.81 -7.62 14.89
C GLU A 35 12.79 -9.12 14.60
N GLY A 36 11.81 -9.83 15.14
CA GLY A 36 11.60 -11.25 14.84
C GLY A 36 11.25 -11.51 13.39
N ALA A 37 10.40 -10.69 12.80
CA ALA A 37 10.04 -10.79 11.38
C ALA A 37 11.27 -10.54 10.49
N LYS A 38 12.05 -9.51 10.78
CA LYS A 38 13.29 -9.21 10.02
C LYS A 38 14.26 -10.37 10.06
N ARG A 39 14.52 -10.95 11.24
CA ARG A 39 15.40 -12.12 11.37
C ARG A 39 14.87 -13.30 10.57
N PHE A 40 13.60 -13.60 10.69
CA PHE A 40 12.98 -14.72 9.99
C PHE A 40 13.16 -14.61 8.47
N TYR A 41 12.80 -13.48 7.89
CA TYR A 41 12.89 -13.31 6.43
C TYR A 41 14.32 -13.16 5.94
N ARG A 42 15.22 -12.58 6.73
CA ARG A 42 16.64 -12.56 6.42
C ARG A 42 17.22 -13.97 6.35
N ASP A 43 16.94 -14.77 7.37
CA ASP A 43 17.52 -16.11 7.49
C ASP A 43 16.89 -17.11 6.51
N ALA A 44 15.58 -17.01 6.30
CA ALA A 44 14.85 -17.97 5.48
C ALA A 44 14.97 -17.71 3.98
N ILE A 45 14.92 -16.44 3.54
CA ILE A 45 14.89 -16.10 2.12
C ILE A 45 15.86 -14.98 1.71
N GLY A 46 16.67 -14.49 2.62
CA GLY A 46 17.71 -13.52 2.31
C GLY A 46 17.25 -12.09 2.06
N TRP A 47 16.08 -11.70 2.54
CA TRP A 47 15.65 -10.30 2.43
C TRP A 47 16.56 -9.38 3.24
N ALA A 48 16.77 -8.17 2.74
CA ALA A 48 17.37 -7.06 3.47
C ALA A 48 16.27 -6.06 3.84
N PHE A 49 16.55 -5.23 4.85
CA PHE A 49 15.57 -4.26 5.34
C PHE A 49 16.18 -2.87 5.44
N GLU A 50 15.40 -1.87 5.08
CA GLU A 50 15.80 -0.47 5.12
C GLU A 50 14.74 0.32 5.91
N PRO A 51 15.15 1.10 6.93
CA PRO A 51 14.19 1.91 7.69
C PRO A 51 13.73 3.11 6.88
N MET A 52 12.44 3.41 6.98
CA MET A 52 11.84 4.64 6.47
C MET A 52 11.14 5.33 7.62
N LYS A 53 11.66 6.49 8.03
CA LYS A 53 11.09 7.24 9.14
C LYS A 53 9.82 7.95 8.72
N MET A 54 8.77 7.74 9.49
CA MET A 54 7.46 8.36 9.35
C MET A 54 7.16 9.17 10.60
N ASP A 55 6.17 10.06 10.55
CA ASP A 55 5.78 10.89 11.71
C ASP A 55 5.33 10.05 12.92
N TRP A 56 4.78 8.87 12.67
CA TRP A 56 4.26 7.96 13.69
C TRP A 56 5.25 6.90 14.14
N GLY A 57 6.42 6.77 13.51
CA GLY A 57 7.42 5.73 13.83
C GLY A 57 8.21 5.30 12.61
N THR A 58 8.72 4.07 12.62
CA THR A 58 9.52 3.53 11.53
C THR A 58 8.75 2.49 10.74
N TYR A 59 8.69 2.68 9.42
CA TYR A 59 8.23 1.69 8.47
C TYR A 59 9.46 0.99 7.87
N TRP A 60 9.42 -0.32 7.72
CA TRP A 60 10.56 -1.07 7.19
C TRP A 60 10.30 -1.54 5.78
N LEU A 61 11.15 -1.13 4.85
CA LEU A 61 11.11 -1.62 3.47
C LEU A 61 11.83 -2.96 3.38
N ALA A 62 11.16 -3.96 2.85
CA ALA A 62 11.75 -5.26 2.54
C ALA A 62 12.35 -5.22 1.13
N LYS A 63 13.58 -5.67 1.00
CA LYS A 63 14.33 -5.67 -0.25
C LYS A 63 14.74 -7.07 -0.65
N ALA A 64 14.52 -7.40 -1.92
CA ALA A 64 14.99 -8.61 -2.56
C ALA A 64 15.82 -8.23 -3.79
N GLY A 65 17.08 -8.62 -3.82
CA GLY A 65 17.99 -8.26 -4.92
C GLY A 65 18.09 -6.76 -5.16
N GLY A 66 18.06 -5.96 -4.10
CA GLY A 66 18.13 -4.50 -4.17
C GLY A 66 16.82 -3.80 -4.54
N LYS A 67 15.74 -4.53 -4.78
CA LYS A 67 14.42 -3.98 -5.12
C LYS A 67 13.49 -4.03 -3.92
N ASN A 68 12.68 -2.98 -3.75
CA ASN A 68 11.63 -2.96 -2.75
C ASN A 68 10.51 -3.93 -3.15
N VAL A 69 10.21 -4.90 -2.29
CA VAL A 69 9.21 -5.94 -2.57
C VAL A 69 8.03 -5.92 -1.59
N GLY A 70 8.16 -5.23 -0.48
CA GLY A 70 7.12 -5.13 0.51
C GLY A 70 7.55 -4.26 1.68
N GLY A 71 6.72 -4.20 2.69
CA GLY A 71 6.97 -3.42 3.88
C GLY A 71 6.56 -4.16 5.14
N LEU A 72 7.09 -3.72 6.28
CA LEU A 72 6.71 -4.17 7.61
C LEU A 72 6.14 -2.99 8.39
N PHE A 73 4.93 -3.17 8.89
CA PHE A 73 4.22 -2.21 9.72
C PHE A 73 4.08 -2.75 11.14
N GLU A 74 4.49 -1.97 12.13
CA GLU A 74 4.36 -2.37 13.53
C GLU A 74 2.95 -2.12 14.05
N LEU A 75 2.30 -3.18 14.52
CA LEU A 75 1.02 -3.10 15.23
C LEU A 75 1.27 -2.66 16.68
N LYS A 76 1.32 -1.37 16.90
CA LYS A 76 1.59 -0.77 18.20
C LYS A 76 0.50 0.23 18.56
N GLY A 77 -0.03 0.09 19.75
CA GLY A 77 -1.09 0.94 20.28
C GLY A 77 -2.42 0.23 20.41
N PRO A 78 -3.34 0.79 21.25
CA PRO A 78 -4.61 0.15 21.54
C PRO A 78 -5.56 0.06 20.33
N GLU A 79 -5.38 0.91 19.33
CA GLU A 79 -6.16 0.87 18.09
C GLU A 79 -5.98 -0.43 17.30
N PHE A 80 -4.89 -1.15 17.57
CA PHE A 80 -4.60 -2.44 16.91
C PHE A 80 -4.93 -3.64 17.79
N ASP A 81 -5.56 -3.45 18.95
CA ASP A 81 -5.94 -4.56 19.83
C ASP A 81 -6.89 -5.51 19.08
N GLY A 82 -6.57 -6.80 19.11
CA GLY A 82 -7.34 -7.82 18.41
C GLY A 82 -7.10 -7.94 16.91
N VAL A 83 -6.30 -7.06 16.32
CA VAL A 83 -5.91 -7.17 14.90
C VAL A 83 -4.93 -8.34 14.75
N PRO A 84 -5.23 -9.34 13.90
CA PRO A 84 -4.31 -10.45 13.70
C PRO A 84 -3.08 -10.00 12.92
N GLU A 85 -1.93 -10.65 13.20
CA GLU A 85 -0.74 -10.49 12.38
C GLU A 85 -0.99 -11.14 11.03
N SER A 86 -0.71 -10.43 9.96
CA SER A 86 -1.01 -10.91 8.62
C SER A 86 -0.28 -10.12 7.55
N TRP A 87 -0.17 -10.73 6.38
CA TRP A 87 0.18 -10.00 5.16
C TRP A 87 -1.07 -9.35 4.59
N MET A 88 -0.95 -8.09 4.19
CA MET A 88 -2.01 -7.35 3.52
C MET A 88 -1.52 -6.89 2.14
N SER A 89 -2.30 -7.18 1.10
CA SER A 89 -2.01 -6.73 -0.25
C SER A 89 -2.70 -5.40 -0.54
N TYR A 90 -2.05 -4.58 -1.37
CA TYR A 90 -2.59 -3.30 -1.85
C TYR A 90 -2.84 -3.37 -3.33
N LEU A 91 -4.01 -2.90 -3.73
CA LEU A 91 -4.37 -2.72 -5.14
C LEU A 91 -4.22 -1.24 -5.51
N ALA A 92 -3.58 -0.98 -6.64
CA ALA A 92 -3.56 0.35 -7.22
C ALA A 92 -4.91 0.63 -7.87
N VAL A 93 -5.49 1.79 -7.58
CA VAL A 93 -6.76 2.23 -8.16
C VAL A 93 -6.62 3.65 -8.70
N ASP A 94 -7.43 3.99 -9.69
CA ASP A 94 -7.37 5.30 -10.37
C ASP A 94 -7.77 6.48 -9.45
N ASP A 95 -8.83 6.28 -8.65
CA ASP A 95 -9.38 7.29 -7.73
C ASP A 95 -9.91 6.57 -6.50
N VAL A 96 -9.12 6.57 -5.43
CA VAL A 96 -9.43 5.80 -4.22
C VAL A 96 -10.74 6.26 -3.58
N ASP A 97 -11.03 7.56 -3.53
CA ASP A 97 -12.27 8.08 -2.93
C ASP A 97 -13.50 7.57 -3.67
N LYS A 98 -13.46 7.64 -5.00
CA LYS A 98 -14.55 7.18 -5.87
C LYS A 98 -14.71 5.66 -5.77
N ARG A 99 -13.60 4.92 -5.74
CA ARG A 99 -13.65 3.45 -5.65
C ARG A 99 -14.13 2.97 -4.30
N VAL A 100 -13.76 3.66 -3.22
CA VAL A 100 -14.26 3.35 -1.87
C VAL A 100 -15.76 3.56 -1.77
N ALA A 101 -16.29 4.63 -2.34
CA ALA A 101 -17.74 4.85 -2.37
C ALA A 101 -18.48 3.68 -3.05
N LYS A 102 -17.94 3.17 -4.15
CA LYS A 102 -18.48 1.98 -4.83
C LYS A 102 -18.33 0.72 -4.00
N ALA A 103 -17.19 0.55 -3.33
CA ALA A 103 -16.91 -0.61 -2.49
C ALA A 103 -17.89 -0.70 -1.30
N VAL A 104 -18.14 0.42 -0.64
CA VAL A 104 -19.09 0.47 0.49
C VAL A 104 -20.49 0.08 0.02
N LYS A 105 -20.92 0.57 -1.13
CA LYS A 105 -22.20 0.13 -1.73
C LYS A 105 -22.23 -1.36 -2.05
N ALA A 106 -21.08 -1.93 -2.38
CA ALA A 106 -20.94 -3.36 -2.68
C ALA A 106 -20.74 -4.23 -1.42
N GLY A 107 -20.81 -3.65 -0.22
CA GLY A 107 -20.77 -4.36 1.05
C GLY A 107 -19.43 -4.34 1.78
N ALA A 108 -18.46 -3.58 1.32
CA ALA A 108 -17.20 -3.41 2.02
C ALA A 108 -17.35 -2.44 3.21
N LYS A 109 -16.45 -2.57 4.17
CA LYS A 109 -16.34 -1.68 5.32
C LYS A 109 -15.02 -0.90 5.24
N LEU A 110 -15.10 0.43 5.32
CA LEU A 110 -13.93 1.29 5.46
C LEU A 110 -13.46 1.24 6.92
N MET A 111 -12.22 0.82 7.14
CA MET A 111 -11.70 0.56 8.49
C MET A 111 -11.23 1.81 9.21
N LYS A 112 -10.88 2.85 8.46
CA LYS A 112 -10.49 4.17 8.99
C LYS A 112 -10.70 5.21 7.89
N PRO A 113 -10.76 6.51 8.22
CA PRO A 113 -10.86 7.54 7.19
C PRO A 113 -9.72 7.43 6.17
N ILE A 114 -10.02 7.71 4.90
CA ILE A 114 -9.03 7.72 3.82
C ILE A 114 -7.93 8.72 4.17
N PHE A 115 -6.68 8.37 3.93
CA PHE A 115 -5.53 9.18 4.34
C PHE A 115 -4.46 9.27 3.26
N ASP A 116 -3.66 10.32 3.33
CA ASP A 116 -2.54 10.55 2.44
C ASP A 116 -1.23 10.13 3.11
N VAL A 117 -0.36 9.46 2.34
CA VAL A 117 1.02 9.20 2.74
C VAL A 117 1.93 10.01 1.81
N PRO A 118 2.63 11.03 2.35
CA PRO A 118 3.48 11.89 1.52
C PRO A 118 4.49 11.09 0.70
N GLY A 119 4.59 11.39 -0.59
CA GLY A 119 5.49 10.70 -1.52
C GLY A 119 5.03 9.32 -1.98
N VAL A 120 3.96 8.78 -1.42
CA VAL A 120 3.44 7.43 -1.74
C VAL A 120 2.10 7.51 -2.46
N GLY A 121 1.10 8.08 -1.82
CA GLY A 121 -0.23 8.20 -2.42
C GLY A 121 -1.35 8.33 -1.39
N ARG A 122 -2.57 8.23 -1.89
CA ARG A 122 -3.79 8.27 -1.06
C ARG A 122 -4.30 6.85 -0.86
N ILE A 123 -4.55 6.49 0.40
CA ILE A 123 -4.74 5.10 0.82
C ILE A 123 -6.08 4.93 1.54
N ALA A 124 -6.72 3.80 1.25
CA ALA A 124 -7.87 3.31 2.00
C ALA A 124 -7.60 1.88 2.47
N ILE A 125 -7.98 1.58 3.70
CA ILE A 125 -7.95 0.23 4.27
C ILE A 125 -9.38 -0.25 4.38
N LEU A 126 -9.69 -1.34 3.70
CA LEU A 126 -11.02 -1.89 3.58
C LEU A 126 -11.09 -3.31 4.12
N MET A 127 -12.25 -3.66 4.65
CA MET A 127 -12.63 -5.05 4.85
C MET A 127 -13.66 -5.39 3.78
N GLN A 128 -13.31 -6.30 2.88
CA GLN A 128 -14.23 -6.74 1.82
C GLN A 128 -15.36 -7.60 2.39
N PRO A 129 -16.46 -7.78 1.66
CA PRO A 129 -17.49 -8.75 2.07
C PRO A 129 -16.85 -10.12 2.34
N GLY A 130 -17.21 -10.72 3.49
CA GLY A 130 -16.56 -11.96 3.94
C GLY A 130 -15.41 -11.77 4.93
N GLY A 131 -14.88 -10.54 5.08
CA GLY A 131 -13.97 -10.18 6.16
C GLY A 131 -12.48 -10.13 5.84
N ALA A 132 -12.08 -10.32 4.58
CA ALA A 132 -10.66 -10.15 4.23
C ALA A 132 -10.30 -8.66 4.17
N GLY A 133 -9.16 -8.32 4.76
CA GLY A 133 -8.59 -6.98 4.68
C GLY A 133 -7.84 -6.76 3.37
N VAL A 134 -7.92 -5.56 2.83
CA VAL A 134 -7.20 -5.15 1.62
C VAL A 134 -6.94 -3.65 1.66
N GLY A 135 -5.79 -3.23 1.15
CA GLY A 135 -5.49 -1.82 0.96
C GLY A 135 -5.73 -1.40 -0.49
N TRP A 136 -6.26 -0.21 -0.69
CA TRP A 136 -6.36 0.41 -2.02
C TRP A 136 -5.58 1.71 -2.02
N MET A 137 -4.88 1.97 -3.10
CA MET A 137 -4.02 3.14 -3.19
C MET A 137 -4.12 3.79 -4.57
N THR A 138 -4.31 5.10 -4.57
CA THR A 138 -4.04 5.91 -5.76
C THR A 138 -2.63 6.44 -5.63
N PRO A 139 -1.67 5.93 -6.43
CA PRO A 139 -0.29 6.39 -6.34
C PRO A 139 -0.18 7.87 -6.64
N LYS A 140 0.70 8.54 -5.91
CA LYS A 140 1.00 9.94 -6.19
C LYS A 140 1.93 9.99 -7.40
N PRO A 141 1.63 10.84 -8.41
CA PRO A 141 2.56 11.03 -9.52
C PRO A 141 3.92 11.55 -9.03
N ASN A 142 5.00 11.00 -9.58
CA ASN A 142 6.36 11.49 -9.33
C ASN A 142 6.56 12.85 -10.00
#